data_061e86c83e48e8d29d1c23b3e16c78b8
#
_entry.id   061e86c83e48e8d29d1c23b3e16c78b8
#
_cell.length_a   1.000
_cell.length_b   1.000
_cell.length_c   1.000
_cell.angle_alpha   90.00
_cell.angle_beta   90.00
_cell.angle_gamma   90.00
#
_symmetry.space_group_name_H-M   'P 1'
#
loop_
_entity.id
_entity.type
_entity.pdbx_description
1 polymer ?
#
loop_
_entity_poly.entity_id
_entity_poly.type
_entity_poly.pdbx_seq_one_letter_code
_entity_poly.pdbx_strand_id
1 'polypeptide(L)'
;SYVLNNPLNLTDPSGYSFLSKYWRTIAAIVVTVYTGGLAAGAATSWAAAGWSIGGGFVAGAIQTNSLRGGVYGAFSAGVFSGIGTAFGNMAQTGAYSANALRIGKVVAHGMAGGVMNSLQGGKFGHGFASAGVTQTFSPGIDRIDAGNMGFSAQRTLAAATLGGTVSAMTGGKFANGAVT
;
A
#
# COMPACT_ATOMS: atom_id res chain seq x y z
N SER A 1 22.58 -3.39 38.35
CA SER A 1 21.30 -2.69 38.60
C SER A 1 20.41 -2.82 37.39
N TYR A 2 19.21 -3.28 37.58
CA TYR A 2 18.23 -3.50 36.52
C TYR A 2 17.87 -2.14 35.90
N VAL A 3 18.26 -1.96 34.60
CA VAL A 3 17.93 -0.78 33.80
C VAL A 3 18.30 0.55 34.47
N LEU A 4 19.39 0.60 35.21
CA LEU A 4 19.84 1.80 35.92
C LEU A 4 18.72 2.45 36.79
N ASN A 5 17.75 1.66 37.23
CA ASN A 5 16.56 2.10 38.01
C ASN A 5 15.64 3.08 37.23
N ASN A 6 15.68 3.11 35.89
CA ASN A 6 14.81 3.98 35.13
C ASN A 6 14.20 3.24 33.93
N PRO A 7 13.17 2.37 34.13
CA PRO A 7 12.52 1.63 33.04
C PRO A 7 11.79 2.55 32.06
N LEU A 8 11.52 3.82 32.41
CA LEU A 8 10.85 4.78 31.54
C LEU A 8 11.79 5.41 30.50
N ASN A 9 13.11 5.33 30.68
CA ASN A 9 14.09 5.81 29.68
C ASN A 9 14.20 4.90 28.46
N LEU A 10 13.56 3.73 28.48
CA LEU A 10 13.49 2.83 27.33
C LEU A 10 12.23 3.05 26.46
N THR A 11 11.28 3.81 26.94
CA THR A 11 10.14 4.29 26.17
C THR A 11 10.35 5.78 25.91
N ASP A 12 10.36 6.17 24.64
CA ASP A 12 10.42 7.58 24.27
C ASP A 12 9.03 8.21 24.47
N PRO A 13 8.79 8.93 25.61
CA PRO A 13 7.49 9.53 25.89
C PRO A 13 7.17 10.68 24.93
N SER A 14 8.16 11.20 24.19
CA SER A 14 7.99 12.29 23.23
C SER A 14 7.58 11.82 21.85
N GLY A 15 7.65 10.52 21.56
CA GLY A 15 7.43 9.97 20.21
C GLY A 15 8.54 10.34 19.21
N TYR A 16 9.60 11.01 19.63
CA TYR A 16 10.66 11.49 18.74
C TYR A 16 11.41 10.35 18.07
N SER A 17 11.63 9.26 18.80
CA SER A 17 12.27 8.06 18.25
C SER A 17 11.35 7.33 17.26
N PHE A 18 10.05 7.33 17.49
CA PHE A 18 9.07 6.80 16.55
C PHE A 18 9.06 7.60 15.25
N LEU A 19 8.96 8.92 15.34
CA LEU A 19 8.97 9.80 14.16
C LEU A 19 10.29 9.70 13.40
N SER A 20 11.45 9.70 14.07
CA SER A 20 12.74 9.57 13.41
C SER A 20 12.91 8.23 12.69
N LYS A 21 12.33 7.16 13.23
CA LYS A 21 12.38 5.81 12.65
C LYS A 21 11.43 5.63 11.47
N TYR A 22 10.23 6.24 11.53
CA TYR A 22 9.16 5.98 10.56
C TYR A 22 8.82 7.17 9.66
N TRP A 23 9.52 8.31 9.76
CA TRP A 23 9.20 9.52 9.01
C TRP A 23 9.12 9.28 7.49
N ARG A 24 10.00 8.43 6.93
CA ARG A 24 9.97 8.08 5.51
C ARG A 24 8.71 7.32 5.13
N THR A 25 8.30 6.36 5.97
CA THR A 25 7.06 5.62 5.75
C THR A 25 5.86 6.56 5.83
N ILE A 26 5.83 7.44 6.83
CA ILE A 26 4.77 8.43 6.99
C ILE A 26 4.74 9.37 5.78
N ALA A 27 5.89 9.90 5.34
CA ALA A 27 5.99 10.77 4.18
C ALA A 27 5.56 10.04 2.88
N ALA A 28 5.96 8.78 2.70
CA ALA A 28 5.53 7.99 1.55
C ALA A 28 4.01 7.79 1.53
N ILE A 29 3.40 7.49 2.69
CA ILE A 29 1.93 7.36 2.81
C ILE A 29 1.25 8.69 2.50
N VAL A 30 1.75 9.82 3.00
CA VAL A 30 1.20 11.16 2.71
C VAL A 30 1.24 11.45 1.21
N VAL A 31 2.36 11.15 0.55
CA VAL A 31 2.48 11.30 -0.91
C VAL A 31 1.46 10.42 -1.62
N THR A 32 1.31 9.16 -1.22
CA THR A 32 0.34 8.23 -1.82
C THR A 32 -1.09 8.73 -1.64
N VAL A 33 -1.43 9.24 -0.45
CA VAL A 33 -2.76 9.84 -0.18
C VAL A 33 -3.00 11.04 -1.09
N TYR A 34 -2.04 11.95 -1.20
CA TYR A 34 -2.19 13.15 -2.01
C TYR A 34 -2.30 12.85 -3.50
N THR A 35 -1.39 12.02 -4.03
CA THR A 35 -1.39 11.67 -5.45
C THR A 35 -2.55 10.75 -5.83
N GLY A 36 -3.03 9.91 -4.91
CA GLY A 36 -4.25 9.12 -5.08
C GLY A 36 -5.49 10.00 -5.22
N GLY A 37 -5.57 11.09 -4.43
CA GLY A 37 -6.62 12.10 -4.58
C GLY A 37 -6.59 12.79 -5.94
N LEU A 38 -5.40 13.18 -6.42
CA LEU A 38 -5.23 13.76 -7.75
C LEU A 38 -5.58 12.77 -8.87
N ALA A 39 -5.21 11.50 -8.72
CA ALA A 39 -5.56 10.45 -9.67
C ALA A 39 -7.08 10.23 -9.75
N ALA A 40 -7.75 10.22 -8.60
CA ALA A 40 -9.21 10.04 -8.55
C ALA A 40 -9.98 11.22 -9.15
N GLY A 41 -9.44 12.44 -9.04
CA GLY A 41 -10.01 13.66 -9.64
C GLY A 41 -9.57 13.92 -11.09
N ALA A 42 -8.76 13.05 -11.68
CA ALA A 42 -8.22 13.27 -13.02
C ALA A 42 -9.28 13.14 -14.11
N ALA A 43 -9.26 14.04 -15.07
CA ALA A 43 -10.24 14.08 -16.17
C ALA A 43 -10.10 12.91 -17.15
N THR A 44 -8.96 12.26 -17.21
CA THR A 44 -8.69 11.14 -18.11
C THR A 44 -8.00 9.99 -17.39
N SER A 45 -8.20 8.77 -17.90
CA SER A 45 -7.54 7.57 -17.37
C SER A 45 -6.00 7.65 -17.46
N TRP A 46 -5.46 8.31 -18.48
CA TRP A 46 -4.02 8.53 -18.63
C TRP A 46 -3.46 9.49 -17.57
N ALA A 47 -4.20 10.55 -17.24
CA ALA A 47 -3.82 11.46 -16.16
C ALA A 47 -3.90 10.75 -14.80
N ALA A 48 -4.93 9.95 -14.56
CA ALA A 48 -5.05 9.13 -13.36
C ALA A 48 -3.88 8.14 -13.22
N ALA A 49 -3.52 7.44 -14.30
CA ALA A 49 -2.37 6.55 -14.33
C ALA A 49 -1.06 7.31 -14.07
N GLY A 50 -0.89 8.49 -14.68
CA GLY A 50 0.27 9.35 -14.46
C GLY A 50 0.45 9.75 -13.00
N TRP A 51 -0.63 10.18 -12.33
CA TRP A 51 -0.60 10.52 -10.90
C TRP A 51 -0.29 9.31 -10.02
N SER A 52 -0.87 8.15 -10.33
CA SER A 52 -0.61 6.91 -9.58
C SER A 52 0.85 6.47 -9.72
N ILE A 53 1.37 6.44 -10.94
CA ILE A 53 2.75 6.02 -11.23
C ILE A 53 3.75 7.04 -10.66
N GLY A 54 3.52 8.34 -10.86
CA GLY A 54 4.35 9.42 -10.33
C GLY A 54 4.35 9.43 -8.80
N GLY A 55 3.20 9.27 -8.18
CA GLY A 55 3.05 9.12 -6.73
C GLY A 55 3.80 7.91 -6.20
N GLY A 56 3.68 6.77 -6.86
CA GLY A 56 4.42 5.55 -6.54
C GLY A 56 5.93 5.75 -6.63
N PHE A 57 6.41 6.47 -7.67
CA PHE A 57 7.83 6.80 -7.80
C PHE A 57 8.31 7.64 -6.61
N VAL A 58 7.63 8.74 -6.30
CA VAL A 58 8.03 9.63 -5.20
C VAL A 58 7.95 8.92 -3.85
N ALA A 59 6.86 8.20 -3.59
CA ALA A 59 6.70 7.43 -2.36
C ALA A 59 7.80 6.36 -2.19
N GLY A 60 8.10 5.60 -3.24
CA GLY A 60 9.15 4.59 -3.25
C GLY A 60 10.55 5.18 -3.07
N ALA A 61 10.83 6.32 -3.70
CA ALA A 61 12.11 7.02 -3.55
C ALA A 61 12.31 7.53 -2.11
N ILE A 62 11.28 8.12 -1.51
CA ILE A 62 11.31 8.58 -0.10
C ILE A 62 11.50 7.38 0.83
N GLN A 63 10.70 6.33 0.65
CA GLN A 63 10.71 5.14 1.51
C GLN A 63 12.10 4.48 1.56
N THR A 64 12.76 4.32 0.41
CA THR A 64 14.02 3.61 0.27
C THR A 64 15.24 4.52 0.25
N ASN A 65 15.04 5.83 0.16
CA ASN A 65 16.08 6.83 -0.07
C ASN A 65 16.91 6.53 -1.32
N SER A 66 16.27 6.08 -2.38
CA SER A 66 16.97 5.74 -3.62
C SER A 66 16.07 5.89 -4.85
N LEU A 67 16.65 6.27 -5.98
CA LEU A 67 15.96 6.30 -7.27
C LEU A 67 15.46 4.90 -7.68
N ARG A 68 16.22 3.86 -7.34
CA ARG A 68 15.81 2.47 -7.59
C ARG A 68 14.51 2.13 -6.89
N GLY A 69 14.34 2.58 -5.63
CA GLY A 69 13.08 2.43 -4.92
C GLY A 69 11.94 3.23 -5.57
N GLY A 70 12.25 4.40 -6.12
CA GLY A 70 11.28 5.16 -6.92
C GLY A 70 10.81 4.37 -8.16
N VAL A 71 11.72 3.77 -8.92
CA VAL A 71 11.36 2.94 -10.07
C VAL A 71 10.48 1.76 -9.66
N TYR A 72 10.81 1.06 -8.57
CA TYR A 72 9.97 -0.02 -8.05
C TYR A 72 8.61 0.47 -7.59
N GLY A 73 8.53 1.63 -6.94
CA GLY A 73 7.28 2.24 -6.52
C GLY A 73 6.38 2.62 -7.71
N ALA A 74 6.96 3.23 -8.75
CA ALA A 74 6.25 3.56 -9.99
C ALA A 74 5.69 2.31 -10.67
N PHE A 75 6.52 1.27 -10.81
CA PHE A 75 6.13 0.01 -11.43
C PHE A 75 5.05 -0.70 -10.62
N SER A 76 5.19 -0.74 -9.30
CA SER A 76 4.20 -1.30 -8.38
C SER A 76 2.85 -0.61 -8.53
N ALA A 77 2.82 0.73 -8.46
CA ALA A 77 1.60 1.51 -8.63
C ALA A 77 0.93 1.26 -9.99
N GLY A 78 1.71 1.18 -11.07
CA GLY A 78 1.22 0.84 -12.41
C GLY A 78 0.58 -0.55 -12.48
N VAL A 79 1.24 -1.56 -11.90
CA VAL A 79 0.74 -2.94 -11.88
C VAL A 79 -0.57 -3.04 -11.07
N PHE A 80 -0.61 -2.49 -9.85
CA PHE A 80 -1.81 -2.56 -9.02
C PHE A 80 -2.98 -1.78 -9.61
N SER A 81 -2.73 -0.61 -10.19
CA SER A 81 -3.74 0.16 -10.93
C SER A 81 -4.25 -0.61 -12.15
N GLY A 82 -3.36 -1.24 -12.90
CA GLY A 82 -3.70 -2.10 -14.04
C GLY A 82 -4.57 -3.29 -13.66
N ILE A 83 -4.25 -3.99 -12.57
CA ILE A 83 -5.08 -5.08 -12.03
C ILE A 83 -6.47 -4.54 -11.67
N GLY A 84 -6.54 -3.40 -10.95
CA GLY A 84 -7.81 -2.76 -10.58
C GLY A 84 -8.69 -2.48 -11.80
N THR A 85 -8.12 -1.87 -12.83
CA THR A 85 -8.81 -1.54 -14.08
C THR A 85 -9.25 -2.80 -14.84
N ALA A 86 -8.37 -3.81 -14.97
CA ALA A 86 -8.68 -5.04 -15.67
C ALA A 86 -9.87 -5.78 -15.03
N PHE A 87 -9.86 -5.94 -13.70
CA PHE A 87 -10.97 -6.59 -12.99
C PHE A 87 -12.24 -5.73 -12.98
N GLY A 88 -12.13 -4.40 -12.97
CA GLY A 88 -13.24 -3.49 -13.15
C GLY A 88 -13.92 -3.67 -14.52
N ASN A 89 -13.14 -3.74 -15.59
CA ASN A 89 -13.65 -3.98 -16.93
C ASN A 89 -14.29 -5.37 -17.06
N MET A 90 -13.66 -6.42 -16.52
CA MET A 90 -14.24 -7.78 -16.50
C MET A 90 -15.59 -7.80 -15.76
N ALA A 91 -15.74 -7.06 -14.68
CA ALA A 91 -17.01 -6.97 -13.97
C ALA A 91 -18.13 -6.35 -14.81
N GLN A 92 -17.79 -5.38 -15.65
CA GLN A 92 -18.77 -4.72 -16.54
C GLN A 92 -19.27 -5.64 -17.67
N THR A 93 -18.48 -6.64 -18.08
CA THR A 93 -18.91 -7.58 -19.13
C THR A 93 -20.01 -8.53 -18.68
N GLY A 94 -20.20 -8.73 -17.38
CA GLY A 94 -21.14 -9.71 -16.82
C GLY A 94 -20.77 -11.18 -17.11
N ALA A 95 -19.64 -11.44 -17.75
CA ALA A 95 -19.21 -12.79 -18.13
C ALA A 95 -18.72 -13.65 -16.96
N TYR A 96 -18.41 -13.04 -15.83
CA TYR A 96 -17.82 -13.69 -14.66
C TYR A 96 -18.66 -13.48 -13.42
N SER A 97 -18.75 -14.49 -12.54
CA SER A 97 -19.42 -14.32 -11.25
C SER A 97 -18.64 -13.36 -10.35
N ALA A 98 -19.35 -12.62 -9.49
CA ALA A 98 -18.72 -11.70 -8.53
C ALA A 98 -17.68 -12.39 -7.62
N ASN A 99 -17.95 -13.65 -7.22
CA ASN A 99 -17.01 -14.43 -6.43
C ASN A 99 -15.74 -14.79 -7.19
N ALA A 100 -15.85 -15.19 -8.47
CA ALA A 100 -14.69 -15.50 -9.30
C ALA A 100 -13.81 -14.27 -9.50
N LEU A 101 -14.41 -13.10 -9.77
CA LEU A 101 -13.70 -11.83 -9.91
C LEU A 101 -13.01 -11.43 -8.59
N ARG A 102 -13.68 -11.59 -7.46
CA ARG A 102 -13.10 -11.27 -6.15
C ARG A 102 -11.89 -12.15 -5.84
N ILE A 103 -12.01 -13.46 -6.02
CA ILE A 103 -10.90 -14.40 -5.78
C ILE A 103 -9.75 -14.12 -6.76
N GLY A 104 -10.05 -13.97 -8.04
CA GLY A 104 -9.06 -13.65 -9.06
C GLY A 104 -8.30 -12.34 -8.75
N LYS A 105 -9.00 -11.30 -8.33
CA LYS A 105 -8.40 -10.02 -7.94
C LYS A 105 -7.49 -10.16 -6.73
N VAL A 106 -7.89 -10.92 -5.70
CA VAL A 106 -7.08 -11.21 -4.52
C VAL A 106 -5.79 -11.93 -4.91
N VAL A 107 -5.89 -12.96 -5.73
CA VAL A 107 -4.73 -13.72 -6.21
C VAL A 107 -3.80 -12.82 -7.04
N ALA A 108 -4.34 -12.03 -7.97
CA ALA A 108 -3.56 -11.12 -8.80
C ALA A 108 -2.80 -10.08 -7.96
N HIS A 109 -3.46 -9.47 -6.96
CA HIS A 109 -2.80 -8.54 -6.02
C HIS A 109 -1.73 -9.26 -5.19
N GLY A 110 -2.02 -10.45 -4.68
CA GLY A 110 -1.05 -11.26 -3.95
C GLY A 110 0.18 -11.58 -4.79
N MET A 111 0.00 -12.04 -6.03
CA MET A 111 1.10 -12.33 -6.95
C MET A 111 1.93 -11.09 -7.25
N ALA A 112 1.28 -9.96 -7.56
CA ALA A 112 1.96 -8.70 -7.79
C ALA A 112 2.77 -8.25 -6.56
N GLY A 113 2.17 -8.28 -5.38
CA GLY A 113 2.85 -7.94 -4.12
C GLY A 113 4.03 -8.86 -3.82
N GLY A 114 3.88 -10.17 -4.06
CA GLY A 114 4.96 -11.14 -3.90
C GLY A 114 6.14 -10.86 -4.82
N VAL A 115 5.88 -10.63 -6.10
CA VAL A 115 6.90 -10.28 -7.09
C VAL A 115 7.60 -8.98 -6.72
N MET A 116 6.83 -7.93 -6.41
CA MET A 116 7.39 -6.62 -6.02
C MET A 116 8.28 -6.72 -4.79
N ASN A 117 7.84 -7.44 -3.77
CA ASN A 117 8.63 -7.63 -2.55
C ASN A 117 9.94 -8.41 -2.84
N SER A 118 9.89 -9.42 -3.71
CA SER A 118 11.07 -10.16 -4.14
C SER A 118 12.07 -9.29 -4.91
N LEU A 119 11.58 -8.44 -5.82
CA LEU A 119 12.42 -7.49 -6.56
C LEU A 119 13.12 -6.47 -5.65
N GLN A 120 12.53 -6.18 -4.48
CA GLN A 120 13.10 -5.31 -3.46
C GLN A 120 13.98 -6.06 -2.44
N GLY A 121 14.29 -7.33 -2.67
CA GLY A 121 15.13 -8.16 -1.80
C GLY A 121 14.39 -8.77 -0.60
N GLY A 122 13.07 -8.69 -0.57
CA GLY A 122 12.23 -9.35 0.41
C GLY A 122 11.83 -10.78 -0.02
N LYS A 123 11.03 -11.44 0.80
CA LYS A 123 10.50 -12.77 0.48
C LYS A 123 9.15 -12.65 -0.23
N PHE A 124 8.95 -13.41 -1.30
CA PHE A 124 7.69 -13.45 -2.05
C PHE A 124 6.47 -13.58 -1.15
N GLY A 125 6.49 -14.55 -0.21
CA GLY A 125 5.35 -14.82 0.67
C GLY A 125 4.90 -13.63 1.52
N HIS A 126 5.82 -12.75 1.94
CA HIS A 126 5.47 -11.55 2.73
C HIS A 126 4.67 -10.55 1.90
N GLY A 127 5.11 -10.29 0.66
CA GLY A 127 4.41 -9.40 -0.26
C GLY A 127 3.09 -10.00 -0.75
N PHE A 128 3.07 -11.31 -1.02
CA PHE A 128 1.85 -12.03 -1.40
C PHE A 128 0.79 -11.94 -0.30
N ALA A 129 1.16 -12.24 0.94
CA ALA A 129 0.24 -12.17 2.07
C ALA A 129 -0.24 -10.73 2.32
N SER A 130 0.67 -9.76 2.32
CA SER A 130 0.33 -8.34 2.54
C SER A 130 -0.70 -7.85 1.52
N ALA A 131 -0.39 -7.95 0.24
CA ALA A 131 -1.27 -7.46 -0.83
C ALA A 131 -2.57 -8.29 -0.96
N GLY A 132 -2.48 -9.62 -0.86
CA GLY A 132 -3.64 -10.51 -0.95
C GLY A 132 -4.61 -10.31 0.21
N VAL A 133 -4.12 -10.23 1.44
CA VAL A 133 -4.97 -9.98 2.62
C VAL A 133 -5.59 -8.58 2.54
N THR A 134 -4.81 -7.55 2.20
CA THR A 134 -5.35 -6.20 2.03
C THR A 134 -6.48 -6.18 1.00
N GLN A 135 -6.30 -6.84 -0.13
CA GLN A 135 -7.34 -6.95 -1.17
C GLN A 135 -8.55 -7.77 -0.70
N THR A 136 -8.36 -8.79 0.14
CA THR A 136 -9.46 -9.56 0.72
C THR A 136 -10.36 -8.69 1.59
N PHE A 137 -9.76 -7.78 2.35
CA PHE A 137 -10.48 -6.85 3.23
C PHE A 137 -10.94 -5.56 2.54
N SER A 138 -10.64 -5.37 1.23
CA SER A 138 -11.05 -4.16 0.50
C SER A 138 -12.54 -3.83 0.63
N PRO A 139 -13.51 -4.79 0.61
CA PRO A 139 -14.92 -4.44 0.80
C PRO A 139 -15.24 -3.87 2.19
N GLY A 140 -14.44 -4.23 3.21
CA GLY A 140 -14.54 -3.65 4.55
C GLY A 140 -13.92 -2.25 4.60
N ILE A 141 -12.77 -2.08 3.94
CA ILE A 141 -12.10 -0.78 3.81
C ILE A 141 -12.97 0.20 3.04
N ASP A 142 -13.64 -0.25 1.97
CA ASP A 142 -14.52 0.59 1.16
C ASP A 142 -15.74 1.15 1.93
N ARG A 143 -16.11 0.49 3.04
CA ARG A 143 -17.16 1.00 3.95
C ARG A 143 -16.68 2.12 4.86
N ILE A 144 -15.37 2.29 5.02
CA ILE A 144 -14.81 3.44 5.73
C ILE A 144 -15.07 4.67 4.85
N ASP A 145 -15.64 5.72 5.43
CA ASP A 145 -15.97 6.93 4.68
C ASP A 145 -16.93 6.65 3.49
N ALA A 146 -17.97 5.84 3.74
CA ALA A 146 -18.89 5.34 2.72
C ALA A 146 -19.69 6.45 1.99
N GLY A 147 -19.77 7.65 2.56
CA GLY A 147 -20.36 8.83 1.90
C GLY A 147 -19.49 9.41 0.78
N ASN A 148 -18.22 9.03 0.70
CA ASN A 148 -17.27 9.48 -0.31
C ASN A 148 -17.05 8.39 -1.36
N MET A 149 -17.70 8.50 -2.51
CA MET A 149 -17.58 7.55 -3.63
C MET A 149 -16.21 7.64 -4.33
N GLY A 150 -15.45 8.70 -4.12
CA GLY A 150 -14.14 8.92 -4.72
C GLY A 150 -13.00 8.42 -3.83
N PHE A 151 -11.88 9.13 -3.92
CA PHE A 151 -10.71 8.88 -3.11
C PHE A 151 -10.96 9.22 -1.64
N SER A 152 -10.49 8.36 -0.72
CA SER A 152 -10.57 8.59 0.73
C SER A 152 -9.21 8.36 1.38
N ALA A 153 -8.72 9.37 2.10
CA ALA A 153 -7.51 9.28 2.88
C ALA A 153 -7.62 8.23 4.00
N GLN A 154 -8.79 8.12 4.64
CA GLN A 154 -9.05 7.13 5.68
C GLN A 154 -8.94 5.70 5.15
N ARG A 155 -9.51 5.42 3.96
CA ARG A 155 -9.38 4.11 3.30
C ARG A 155 -7.93 3.79 2.96
N THR A 156 -7.17 4.75 2.45
CA THR A 156 -5.75 4.58 2.15
C THR A 156 -4.93 4.28 3.41
N LEU A 157 -5.18 5.00 4.50
CA LEU A 157 -4.53 4.75 5.78
C LEU A 157 -4.90 3.39 6.36
N ALA A 158 -6.17 2.98 6.27
CA ALA A 158 -6.62 1.66 6.70
C ALA A 158 -5.93 0.54 5.90
N ALA A 159 -5.86 0.68 4.57
CA ALA A 159 -5.16 -0.26 3.70
C ALA A 159 -3.66 -0.34 4.03
N ALA A 160 -2.99 0.80 4.20
CA ALA A 160 -1.58 0.87 4.57
C ALA A 160 -1.31 0.23 5.94
N THR A 161 -2.17 0.49 6.92
CA THR A 161 -2.06 -0.12 8.26
C THR A 161 -2.23 -1.63 8.19
N LEU A 162 -3.24 -2.11 7.48
CA LEU A 162 -3.49 -3.54 7.31
C LEU A 162 -2.33 -4.23 6.58
N GLY A 163 -1.91 -3.70 5.43
CA GLY A 163 -0.82 -4.25 4.65
C GLY A 163 0.50 -4.27 5.42
N GLY A 164 0.81 -3.19 6.13
CA GLY A 164 1.99 -3.10 6.99
C GLY A 164 1.96 -4.11 8.14
N THR A 165 0.81 -4.26 8.80
CA THR A 165 0.64 -5.22 9.89
C THR A 165 0.81 -6.66 9.40
N VAL A 166 0.17 -7.03 8.29
CA VAL A 166 0.29 -8.38 7.70
C VAL A 166 1.74 -8.65 7.29
N SER A 167 2.42 -7.68 6.67
CA SER A 167 3.84 -7.81 6.34
C SER A 167 4.68 -8.07 7.60
N ALA A 168 4.47 -7.31 8.67
CA ALA A 168 5.19 -7.49 9.93
C ALA A 168 4.90 -8.86 10.58
N MET A 169 3.63 -9.29 10.60
CA MET A 169 3.22 -10.60 11.16
C MET A 169 3.82 -11.78 10.38
N THR A 170 4.05 -11.63 9.09
CA THR A 170 4.68 -12.67 8.26
C THR A 170 6.21 -12.62 8.27
N GLY A 171 6.80 -11.72 9.07
CA GLY A 171 8.26 -11.58 9.23
C GLY A 171 8.90 -10.58 8.25
N GLY A 172 8.10 -9.81 7.53
CA GLY A 172 8.55 -8.68 6.70
C GLY A 172 8.66 -7.39 7.51
N LYS A 173 8.95 -6.29 6.80
CA LYS A 173 8.96 -4.95 7.40
C LYS A 173 7.59 -4.32 7.24
N PHE A 174 7.06 -3.69 8.32
CA PHE A 174 5.79 -2.94 8.25
C PHE A 174 5.78 -1.94 7.09
N ALA A 175 6.85 -1.17 6.95
CA ALA A 175 6.98 -0.15 5.91
C ALA A 175 6.79 -0.70 4.48
N ASN A 176 7.30 -1.91 4.21
CA ASN A 176 7.16 -2.52 2.89
C ASN A 176 5.70 -2.88 2.58
N GLY A 177 4.98 -3.43 3.55
CA GLY A 177 3.56 -3.77 3.37
C GLY A 177 2.63 -2.55 3.38
N ALA A 178 3.01 -1.47 4.05
CA ALA A 178 2.19 -0.26 4.12
C ALA A 178 2.19 0.56 2.82
N VAL A 179 3.21 0.41 1.97
CA VAL A 179 3.35 1.14 0.69
C VAL A 179 3.16 0.25 -0.54
N THR A 180 2.89 -1.03 -0.34
CA THR A 180 2.51 -1.98 -1.39
C THR A 180 1.00 -1.99 -1.56
#